data_76f52b47e384077929d31602c740aad7
#
_entry.id   76f52b47e384077929d31602c740aad7
#
_cell.length_a   1.000
_cell.length_b   1.000
_cell.length_c   1.000
_cell.angle_alpha   90.00
_cell.angle_beta   90.00
_cell.angle_gamma   90.00
#
_symmetry.space_group_name_H-M   'P 1'
#
loop_
_entity.id
_entity.type
_entity.pdbx_description
1 polymer ?
#
loop_
_entity_poly.entity_id
_entity_poly.type
_entity_poly.pdbx_seq_one_letter_code
_entity_poly.pdbx_strand_id
1 'polypeptide(L)' 'MTKDYSKAIVLLRSKLNLSQEEFGKLIGVSLVSVSRWERGEFKPTKIVKIRIDELLEENHIVVREVKE' A
#
# COMPACT_ATOMS: atom_id res chain seq x y z
N MET A 1 -12.67 -13.30 3.09
CA MET A 1 -11.35 -13.08 2.49
C MET A 1 -10.97 -11.62 2.58
N THR A 2 -9.74 -11.34 2.96
CA THR A 2 -9.22 -9.98 3.02
C THR A 2 -8.02 -9.84 2.09
N LYS A 3 -7.82 -8.66 1.54
CA LYS A 3 -6.66 -8.39 0.70
C LYS A 3 -5.48 -8.02 1.58
N ASP A 4 -4.31 -8.57 1.25
CA ASP A 4 -3.08 -8.26 1.96
C ASP A 4 -2.37 -7.10 1.26
N TYR A 5 -2.50 -5.91 1.82
CA TYR A 5 -1.88 -4.72 1.27
C TYR A 5 -0.43 -4.53 1.73
N SER A 6 -0.01 -5.21 2.78
CA SER A 6 1.33 -4.98 3.33
C SER A 6 2.43 -5.25 2.31
N LYS A 7 2.42 -6.42 1.72
CA LYS A 7 3.41 -6.79 0.69
C LYS A 7 3.24 -6.00 -0.60
N ALA A 8 1.98 -5.75 -0.98
CA ALA A 8 1.68 -5.00 -2.20
C ALA A 8 2.22 -3.58 -2.11
N ILE A 9 2.10 -2.93 -0.96
CA ILE A 9 2.62 -1.59 -0.76
C ILE A 9 4.15 -1.56 -0.84
N VAL A 10 4.81 -2.54 -0.25
CA VAL A 10 6.27 -2.65 -0.34
C VAL A 10 6.71 -2.81 -1.80
N LEU A 11 6.04 -3.71 -2.54
CA LEU A 11 6.35 -3.93 -3.95
C LEU A 11 6.11 -2.67 -4.79
N LEU A 12 5.00 -2.00 -4.55
CA LEU A 12 4.65 -0.77 -5.27
C LEU A 12 5.69 0.30 -5.02
N ARG A 13 6.03 0.52 -3.76
CA ARG A 13 7.04 1.50 -3.37
C ARG A 13 8.39 1.19 -4.01
N SER A 14 8.78 -0.08 -3.98
CA SER A 14 10.02 -0.55 -4.58
C SER A 14 10.04 -0.31 -6.10
N LYS A 15 8.94 -0.63 -6.76
CA LYS A 15 8.81 -0.45 -8.21
C LYS A 15 8.86 1.01 -8.62
N LEU A 16 8.30 1.89 -7.79
CA LEU A 16 8.32 3.33 -8.02
C LEU A 16 9.61 3.99 -7.51
N ASN A 17 10.45 3.21 -6.85
CA ASN A 17 11.71 3.68 -6.25
C ASN A 17 11.49 4.82 -5.26
N LEU A 18 10.49 4.65 -4.39
CA LEU A 18 10.13 5.64 -3.38
C LEU A 18 10.42 5.13 -1.98
N SER A 19 10.86 6.05 -1.11
CA SER A 19 10.95 5.76 0.33
C SER A 19 9.55 5.72 0.93
N GLN A 20 9.42 5.25 2.16
CA GLN A 20 8.14 5.28 2.87
C GLN A 20 7.61 6.71 2.98
N GLU A 21 8.48 7.66 3.28
CA GLU A 21 8.11 9.07 3.39
C GLU A 21 7.62 9.61 2.06
N GLU A 22 8.34 9.33 0.97
CA GLU A 22 7.96 9.77 -0.36
C GLU A 22 6.63 9.17 -0.80
N PHE A 23 6.43 7.89 -0.52
CA PHE A 23 5.16 7.22 -0.82
C PHE A 23 4.00 7.84 -0.04
N GLY A 24 4.24 8.15 1.24
CA GLY A 24 3.25 8.83 2.07
C GLY A 24 2.85 10.17 1.47
N LYS A 25 3.82 10.95 1.01
CA LYS A 25 3.54 12.24 0.35
C LYS A 25 2.73 12.07 -0.92
N LEU A 26 3.04 11.03 -1.69
CA LEU A 26 2.33 10.75 -2.94
C LEU A 26 0.83 10.51 -2.72
N ILE A 27 0.48 9.78 -1.67
CA ILE A 27 -0.91 9.44 -1.40
C ILE A 27 -1.55 10.27 -0.29
N GLY A 28 -0.81 11.19 0.31
CA GLY A 28 -1.34 12.12 1.29
C GLY A 28 -1.46 11.57 2.71
N VAL A 29 -0.55 10.68 3.11
CA VAL A 29 -0.52 10.12 4.46
C VAL A 29 0.86 10.26 5.07
N SER A 30 0.96 10.03 6.39
CA SER A 30 2.23 10.13 7.10
C SER A 30 3.12 8.91 6.87
N LEU A 31 4.42 9.09 7.08
CA LEU A 31 5.39 8.01 7.11
C LEU A 31 4.97 6.90 8.10
N VAL A 32 4.45 7.29 9.25
CA VAL A 32 4.01 6.35 10.28
C VAL A 32 2.91 5.44 9.76
N SER A 33 1.96 6.00 9.02
CA SER A 33 0.87 5.21 8.42
C SER A 33 1.41 4.18 7.43
N VAL A 34 2.31 4.60 6.54
CA VAL A 34 2.91 3.69 5.56
C VAL A 34 3.66 2.57 6.27
N SER A 35 4.46 2.91 7.28
CA SER A 35 5.22 1.94 8.05
C SER A 35 4.30 0.90 8.71
N ARG A 36 3.20 1.35 9.31
CA ARG A 36 2.24 0.45 9.97
C ARG A 36 1.55 -0.48 8.98
N TRP A 37 1.23 0.01 7.80
CA TRP A 37 0.63 -0.83 6.76
C TRP A 37 1.60 -1.90 6.30
N GLU A 38 2.86 -1.55 6.10
CA GLU A 38 3.88 -2.51 5.64
C GLU A 38 4.18 -3.58 6.67
N ARG A 39 4.01 -3.25 7.97
CA ARG A 39 4.17 -4.24 9.05
C ARG A 39 2.91 -5.06 9.30
N GLY A 40 1.82 -4.73 8.62
CA GLY A 40 0.56 -5.43 8.80
C GLY A 40 -0.19 -5.06 10.08
N GLU A 41 0.22 -3.99 10.76
CA GLU A 41 -0.43 -3.54 12.00
C GLU A 41 -1.77 -2.88 11.76
N PHE A 42 -1.90 -2.16 10.65
CA PHE A 42 -3.13 -1.47 10.28
C PHE A 42 -3.38 -1.63 8.80
N LYS A 43 -4.63 -1.53 8.42
CA LYS A 43 -5.03 -1.52 7.01
C LYS A 43 -5.33 -0.09 6.58
N PRO A 44 -5.06 0.27 5.32
CA PRO A 44 -5.44 1.58 4.81
C PRO A 44 -6.95 1.78 4.91
N THR A 45 -7.37 3.03 5.09
CA THR A 45 -8.78 3.37 5.08
C THR A 45 -9.36 3.16 3.68
N LYS A 46 -10.68 3.11 3.58
CA LYS A 46 -11.36 2.87 2.32
C LYS A 46 -10.97 3.86 1.23
N ILE A 47 -10.90 5.14 1.58
CA ILE A 47 -10.54 6.19 0.62
C ILE A 47 -9.10 6.01 0.13
N VAL A 48 -8.19 5.73 1.05
CA VAL A 48 -6.78 5.51 0.72
C VAL A 48 -6.59 4.23 -0.09
N LYS A 49 -7.36 3.18 0.20
CA LYS A 49 -7.32 1.94 -0.58
C LYS A 49 -7.62 2.17 -2.05
N ILE A 50 -8.59 3.02 -2.36
CA ILE A 50 -8.94 3.34 -3.75
C ILE A 50 -7.71 3.90 -4.47
N ARG A 51 -7.02 4.83 -3.83
CA ARG A 51 -5.81 5.44 -4.39
C ARG A 51 -4.70 4.42 -4.57
N ILE A 52 -4.50 3.58 -3.57
CA ILE A 52 -3.47 2.52 -3.63
C ILE A 52 -3.82 1.52 -4.73
N ASP A 53 -5.08 1.11 -4.83
CA ASP A 53 -5.52 0.16 -5.86
C ASP A 53 -5.27 0.70 -7.26
N GLU A 54 -5.51 1.99 -7.49
CA GLU A 54 -5.22 2.62 -8.78
C GLU A 54 -3.73 2.53 -9.12
N LEU A 55 -2.87 2.84 -8.16
CA LEU A 55 -1.42 2.77 -8.35
C LEU A 55 -0.94 1.34 -8.58
N LEU A 56 -1.51 0.39 -7.85
CA LEU A 56 -1.18 -1.03 -8.03
C LEU A 56 -1.55 -1.49 -9.43
N GLU A 57 -2.74 -1.13 -9.90
CA GLU A 57 -3.20 -1.49 -11.23
C GLU A 57 -2.33 -0.87 -12.31
N GLU A 58 -1.99 0.41 -12.18
CA GLU A 58 -1.12 1.12 -13.12
C GLU A 58 0.26 0.47 -13.22
N ASN A 59 0.73 -0.13 -12.14
CA ASN A 59 2.04 -0.78 -12.08
C ASN A 59 1.98 -2.30 -12.20
N HIS A 60 0.83 -2.84 -12.58
CA HIS A 60 0.62 -4.27 -12.80
C HIS A 60 0.94 -5.15 -11.59
N ILE A 61 0.60 -4.65 -10.40
CA ILE A 61 0.76 -5.39 -9.15
C ILE A 61 -0.60 -5.89 -8.70
N VAL A 62 -0.70 -7.20 -8.48
CA VAL A 62 -1.94 -7.83 -8.01
C VAL A 62 -1.89 -8.00 -6.49
N VAL A 63 -2.92 -7.54 -5.80
CA VAL A 63 -3.03 -7.71 -4.36
C VAL A 63 -3.48 -9.15 -4.07
N ARG A 64 -2.71 -9.85 -3.23
CA ARG A 64 -3.04 -11.22 -2.87
C ARG A 64 -4.20 -11.22 -1.85
N GLU A 65 -5.20 -12.04 -2.11
CA GLU A 65 -6.27 -12.26 -1.16
C GLU A 65 -5.84 -13.34 -0.17
N VAL A 66 -6.12 -13.08 1.11
CA VAL A 66 -5.82 -14.01 2.18
C VAL A 66 -7.12 -14.64 2.64
N LYS A 67 -7.17 -15.98 2.64
CA LYS A 67 -8.30 -16.72 3.18
C LYS A 67 -8.16 -16.80 4.69
N GLU A 68 -9.19 -16.43 5.38
CA GLU A 68 -9.25 -16.57 6.83
C GLU A 68 -9.83 -17.91 7.24
#